data_b60c4cb0717e2a6984fe9d00d04628e9
#
_entry.id   b60c4cb0717e2a6984fe9d00d04628e9
#
_cell.length_a   1.000
_cell.length_b   1.000
_cell.length_c   1.000
_cell.angle_alpha   90.00
_cell.angle_beta   90.00
_cell.angle_gamma   90.00
#
_symmetry.space_group_name_H-M   'P 1'
#
loop_
_entity.id
_entity.type
_entity.pdbx_description
1 polymer ?
#
loop_
_entity_poly.entity_id
_entity_poly.type
_entity_poly.pdbx_seq_one_letter_code
_entity_poly.pdbx_strand_id
1 'polypeptide(L)'
;MTILEAEKVYGEAPIFKEPRIIGNWVLWLEQRPKENGRTTALIRPWKDKAFAPQELTPYPIDLRTKFHGYGGAPLTAILNGSEILLTWIDNSDNSLWTRSWSYEKYNDKFSSFKLTPAIQSICLSEKNNYSLAGGVIDLEKYIWIGLMEDDKGDHIVSFSLNKTNQKPRVIYSSTGFLGYLALNSKDNKLAWIEWQKTFMPWDLNELKLVKLNEDQNIINTLVFNNEYFKYDGKISFFNPIWSDKGELYVAEDSSGWWNITQIKTDTNNKSITIIQN
;
A
#
# COMPACT_ATOMS: atom_id res chain seq x y z
N MET A 1 -15.79 -22.28 -37.33
CA MET A 1 -15.60 -21.19 -36.35
C MET A 1 -16.13 -21.70 -35.01
N THR A 2 -15.28 -22.04 -34.05
CA THR A 2 -15.73 -22.60 -32.78
C THR A 2 -16.17 -21.42 -31.91
N ILE A 3 -17.45 -21.37 -31.54
CA ILE A 3 -17.98 -20.36 -30.61
C ILE A 3 -17.39 -20.69 -29.24
N LEU A 4 -16.63 -19.76 -28.68
CA LEU A 4 -16.16 -19.86 -27.30
C LEU A 4 -17.32 -19.63 -26.35
N GLU A 5 -17.62 -20.63 -25.53
CA GLU A 5 -18.64 -20.54 -24.48
C GLU A 5 -18.28 -19.45 -23.47
N ALA A 6 -19.24 -18.66 -23.03
CA ALA A 6 -19.02 -17.55 -22.10
C ALA A 6 -18.33 -18.00 -20.80
N GLU A 7 -18.64 -19.18 -20.30
CA GLU A 7 -17.99 -19.80 -19.12
C GLU A 7 -16.49 -20.01 -19.31
N LYS A 8 -16.03 -20.37 -20.51
CA LYS A 8 -14.62 -20.52 -20.82
C LYS A 8 -13.88 -19.18 -20.93
N VAL A 9 -14.59 -18.10 -21.26
CA VAL A 9 -14.01 -16.76 -21.38
C VAL A 9 -13.97 -16.04 -20.04
N TYR A 10 -15.02 -16.18 -19.19
CA TYR A 10 -15.20 -15.40 -17.96
C TYR A 10 -15.06 -16.21 -16.67
N GLY A 11 -15.11 -17.54 -16.73
CA GLY A 11 -15.45 -18.32 -15.56
C GLY A 11 -14.31 -18.72 -14.63
N GLU A 12 -13.07 -18.85 -15.11
CA GLU A 12 -12.08 -19.61 -14.33
C GLU A 12 -10.68 -19.01 -14.24
N ALA A 13 -10.41 -17.95 -15.00
CA ALA A 13 -9.08 -17.33 -14.96
C ALA A 13 -8.88 -16.51 -13.68
N PRO A 14 -7.78 -16.72 -12.95
CA PRO A 14 -7.46 -15.88 -11.78
C PRO A 14 -7.21 -14.44 -12.23
N ILE A 15 -7.57 -13.49 -11.35
CA ILE A 15 -7.30 -12.07 -11.57
C ILE A 15 -6.06 -11.70 -10.76
N PHE A 16 -5.03 -11.19 -11.44
CA PHE A 16 -3.79 -10.72 -10.82
C PHE A 16 -3.90 -9.24 -10.46
N LYS A 17 -3.49 -8.90 -9.24
CA LYS A 17 -3.58 -7.54 -8.70
C LYS A 17 -2.29 -7.17 -7.95
N GLU A 18 -2.00 -5.89 -7.88
CA GLU A 18 -0.98 -5.29 -7.02
C GLU A 18 0.41 -5.96 -7.10
N PRO A 19 0.99 -6.16 -8.30
CA PRO A 19 2.34 -6.70 -8.40
C PRO A 19 3.34 -5.72 -7.77
N ARG A 20 4.25 -6.25 -6.95
CA ARG A 20 5.31 -5.46 -6.32
C ARG A 20 6.61 -6.24 -6.18
N ILE A 21 7.72 -5.53 -6.19
CA ILE A 21 9.05 -6.11 -5.95
C ILE A 21 9.47 -5.77 -4.52
N ILE A 22 9.92 -6.80 -3.79
CA ILE A 22 10.42 -6.69 -2.43
C ILE A 22 11.80 -7.35 -2.40
N GLY A 23 12.86 -6.54 -2.49
CA GLY A 23 14.22 -7.05 -2.64
C GLY A 23 14.36 -7.97 -3.86
N ASN A 24 14.69 -9.24 -3.65
CA ASN A 24 14.81 -10.24 -4.71
C ASN A 24 13.52 -11.02 -5.03
N TRP A 25 12.39 -10.56 -4.54
CA TRP A 25 11.10 -11.23 -4.63
C TRP A 25 10.11 -10.43 -5.46
N VAL A 26 9.27 -11.13 -6.24
CA VAL A 26 8.03 -10.59 -6.78
C VAL A 26 6.87 -11.17 -6.00
N LEU A 27 6.00 -10.27 -5.53
CA LEU A 27 4.78 -10.58 -4.79
C LEU A 27 3.59 -10.00 -5.57
N TRP A 28 2.46 -10.70 -5.58
CA TRP A 28 1.21 -10.22 -6.16
C TRP A 28 0.01 -10.81 -5.44
N LEU A 29 -1.15 -10.24 -5.64
CA LEU A 29 -2.43 -10.79 -5.22
C LEU A 29 -3.06 -11.57 -6.37
N GLU A 30 -3.67 -12.70 -6.04
CA GLU A 30 -4.42 -13.55 -6.96
C GLU A 30 -5.83 -13.75 -6.43
N GLN A 31 -6.83 -13.24 -7.17
CA GLN A 31 -8.22 -13.53 -6.89
C GLN A 31 -8.65 -14.77 -7.65
N ARG A 32 -9.17 -15.76 -6.93
CA ARG A 32 -9.47 -17.11 -7.44
C ARG A 32 -10.97 -17.35 -7.57
N PRO A 33 -11.54 -17.32 -8.77
CA PRO A 33 -12.96 -17.56 -8.99
C PRO A 33 -13.42 -18.93 -8.45
N LYS A 34 -12.61 -19.98 -8.60
CA LYS A 34 -12.89 -21.35 -8.09
C LYS A 34 -12.96 -21.46 -6.57
N GLU A 35 -12.46 -20.45 -5.86
CA GLU A 35 -12.49 -20.35 -4.40
C GLU A 35 -13.50 -19.26 -3.94
N ASN A 36 -14.61 -19.11 -4.65
CA ASN A 36 -15.62 -18.07 -4.40
C ASN A 36 -15.07 -16.64 -4.43
N GLY A 37 -14.08 -16.40 -5.28
CA GLY A 37 -13.44 -15.09 -5.43
C GLY A 37 -12.49 -14.73 -4.29
N ARG A 38 -12.03 -15.69 -3.49
CA ARG A 38 -11.00 -15.48 -2.45
C ARG A 38 -9.73 -14.87 -3.08
N THR A 39 -9.18 -13.89 -2.41
CA THR A 39 -7.91 -13.27 -2.79
C THR A 39 -6.79 -13.72 -1.86
N THR A 40 -5.67 -14.13 -2.42
CA THR A 40 -4.49 -14.58 -1.69
C THR A 40 -3.21 -13.93 -2.18
N ALA A 41 -2.17 -13.87 -1.35
CA ALA A 41 -0.86 -13.36 -1.70
C ALA A 41 0.05 -14.50 -2.16
N LEU A 42 0.68 -14.31 -3.30
CA LEU A 42 1.68 -15.21 -3.89
C LEU A 42 3.02 -14.52 -4.02
N ILE A 43 4.09 -15.28 -3.84
CA ILE A 43 5.45 -14.78 -3.93
C ILE A 43 6.37 -15.79 -4.61
N ARG A 44 7.36 -15.30 -5.33
CA ARG A 44 8.48 -16.10 -5.85
C ARG A 44 9.73 -15.26 -6.01
N PRO A 45 10.92 -15.85 -6.20
CA PRO A 45 12.11 -15.11 -6.59
C PRO A 45 11.90 -14.35 -7.90
N TRP A 46 12.31 -13.08 -7.93
CA TRP A 46 12.12 -12.20 -9.10
C TRP A 46 12.87 -12.70 -10.34
N LYS A 47 14.13 -13.09 -10.19
CA LYS A 47 15.02 -13.45 -11.31
C LYS A 47 14.96 -14.93 -11.70
N ASP A 48 14.48 -15.79 -10.84
CA ASP A 48 14.45 -17.22 -11.09
C ASP A 48 13.03 -17.72 -11.39
N LYS A 49 12.75 -17.88 -12.68
CA LYS A 49 11.44 -18.29 -13.18
C LYS A 49 11.15 -19.78 -12.98
N ALA A 50 12.17 -20.58 -12.62
CA ALA A 50 12.02 -22.03 -12.42
C ALA A 50 11.23 -22.38 -11.15
N PHE A 51 11.18 -21.46 -10.18
CA PHE A 51 10.43 -21.68 -8.95
C PHE A 51 8.94 -21.38 -9.11
N ALA A 52 8.12 -22.34 -8.69
CA ALA A 52 6.69 -22.14 -8.58
C ALA A 52 6.39 -21.09 -7.49
N PRO A 53 5.35 -20.27 -7.67
CA PRO A 53 4.90 -19.35 -6.63
C PRO A 53 4.50 -20.08 -5.35
N GLN A 54 4.84 -19.49 -4.20
CA GLN A 54 4.38 -19.96 -2.89
C GLN A 54 3.26 -19.05 -2.38
N GLU A 55 2.20 -19.64 -1.87
CA GLU A 55 1.09 -18.96 -1.24
C GLU A 55 1.46 -18.54 0.19
N LEU A 56 1.35 -17.24 0.49
CA LEU A 56 1.66 -16.69 1.82
C LEU A 56 0.44 -16.61 2.73
N THR A 57 -0.75 -16.52 2.16
CA THR A 57 -2.01 -16.40 2.89
C THR A 57 -2.98 -17.50 2.47
N PRO A 58 -2.68 -18.77 2.87
CA PRO A 58 -3.49 -19.92 2.50
C PRO A 58 -4.89 -19.84 3.12
N TYR A 59 -5.82 -20.63 2.56
CA TYR A 59 -7.16 -20.77 3.11
C TYR A 59 -7.11 -21.00 4.64
N PRO A 60 -7.98 -20.35 5.43
CA PRO A 60 -9.18 -19.57 5.03
C PRO A 60 -8.97 -18.07 4.81
N ILE A 61 -7.76 -17.56 4.84
CA ILE A 61 -7.45 -16.13 4.71
C ILE A 61 -7.93 -15.59 3.35
N ASP A 62 -8.69 -14.48 3.36
CA ASP A 62 -9.20 -13.79 2.18
C ASP A 62 -8.83 -12.31 2.23
N LEU A 63 -7.87 -11.91 1.38
CA LEU A 63 -7.33 -10.56 1.34
C LEU A 63 -8.25 -9.59 0.64
N ARG A 64 -9.16 -8.98 1.37
CA ARG A 64 -10.06 -7.92 0.87
C ARG A 64 -10.35 -6.90 1.96
N THR A 65 -10.68 -5.70 1.55
CA THR A 65 -11.17 -4.63 2.42
C THR A 65 -12.43 -4.00 1.83
N LYS A 66 -13.23 -3.39 2.68
CA LYS A 66 -14.46 -2.67 2.33
C LYS A 66 -14.26 -1.15 2.26
N PHE A 67 -13.02 -0.69 2.34
CA PHE A 67 -12.65 0.73 2.30
C PHE A 67 -13.29 1.42 1.09
N HIS A 68 -13.95 2.56 1.30
CA HIS A 68 -14.74 3.30 0.32
C HIS A 68 -15.83 2.46 -0.41
N GLY A 69 -16.25 1.33 0.18
CA GLY A 69 -17.27 0.44 -0.39
C GLY A 69 -16.79 -0.45 -1.54
N TYR A 70 -15.75 -0.12 -2.25
CA TYR A 70 -15.21 -0.90 -3.38
C TYR A 70 -13.83 -1.52 -3.12
N GLY A 71 -13.27 -1.25 -1.96
CA GLY A 71 -12.00 -1.82 -1.51
C GLY A 71 -10.78 -0.92 -1.77
N GLY A 72 -9.66 -1.33 -1.21
CA GLY A 72 -8.35 -0.70 -1.34
C GLY A 72 -7.27 -1.76 -1.34
N ALA A 73 -6.01 -1.37 -1.16
CA ALA A 73 -4.89 -2.30 -1.02
C ALA A 73 -5.00 -3.05 0.33
N PRO A 74 -5.30 -4.37 0.34
CA PRO A 74 -5.47 -5.12 1.58
C PRO A 74 -4.16 -5.66 2.16
N LEU A 75 -3.03 -5.53 1.44
CA LEU A 75 -1.77 -6.14 1.80
C LEU A 75 -0.64 -5.12 1.83
N THR A 76 0.20 -5.20 2.85
CA THR A 76 1.51 -4.55 2.87
C THR A 76 2.58 -5.60 3.15
N ALA A 77 3.72 -5.49 2.46
CA ALA A 77 4.83 -6.40 2.66
C ALA A 77 6.16 -5.65 2.57
N ILE A 78 7.10 -6.00 3.44
CA ILE A 78 8.44 -5.41 3.47
C ILE A 78 9.47 -6.49 3.80
N LEU A 79 10.69 -6.29 3.29
CA LEU A 79 11.83 -7.12 3.65
C LEU A 79 12.44 -6.63 4.97
N ASN A 80 12.56 -7.51 5.94
CA ASN A 80 13.20 -7.27 7.23
C ASN A 80 14.34 -8.28 7.44
N GLY A 81 15.55 -7.93 7.04
CA GLY A 81 16.68 -8.86 7.06
C GLY A 81 16.44 -10.10 6.20
N SER A 82 16.40 -11.29 6.82
CA SER A 82 16.08 -12.58 6.18
C SER A 82 14.60 -12.97 6.26
N GLU A 83 13.74 -12.02 6.65
CA GLU A 83 12.31 -12.25 6.77
C GLU A 83 11.52 -11.34 5.84
N ILE A 84 10.36 -11.81 5.41
CA ILE A 84 9.33 -11.02 4.75
C ILE A 84 8.23 -10.80 5.78
N LEU A 85 8.06 -9.54 6.21
CA LEU A 85 7.00 -9.13 7.10
C LEU A 85 5.79 -8.72 6.28
N LEU A 86 4.66 -9.38 6.55
CA LEU A 86 3.37 -9.06 5.94
C LEU A 86 2.42 -8.50 6.98
N THR A 87 1.60 -7.53 6.53
CA THR A 87 0.35 -7.17 7.20
C THR A 87 -0.78 -7.26 6.19
N TRP A 88 -1.94 -7.74 6.62
CA TRP A 88 -3.09 -7.84 5.73
C TRP A 88 -4.40 -7.56 6.47
N ILE A 89 -5.40 -7.19 5.68
CA ILE A 89 -6.78 -7.05 6.12
C ILE A 89 -7.53 -8.29 5.64
N ASP A 90 -8.16 -9.01 6.58
CA ASP A 90 -8.92 -10.21 6.29
C ASP A 90 -10.39 -9.84 6.08
N ASN A 91 -10.96 -10.29 4.97
CA ASN A 91 -12.37 -10.04 4.62
C ASN A 91 -13.36 -10.68 5.59
N SER A 92 -12.95 -11.73 6.30
CA SER A 92 -13.83 -12.50 7.20
C SER A 92 -14.22 -11.70 8.45
N ASP A 93 -13.29 -10.88 8.97
CA ASP A 93 -13.47 -10.12 10.21
C ASP A 93 -13.13 -8.63 10.08
N ASN A 94 -12.66 -8.20 8.90
CA ASN A 94 -12.21 -6.84 8.62
C ASN A 94 -11.07 -6.36 9.54
N SER A 95 -10.31 -7.28 10.10
CA SER A 95 -9.21 -7.02 11.03
C SER A 95 -7.86 -6.94 10.33
N LEU A 96 -6.94 -6.18 10.93
CA LEU A 96 -5.54 -6.09 10.52
C LEU A 96 -4.74 -7.21 11.19
N TRP A 97 -4.09 -8.01 10.37
CA TRP A 97 -3.24 -9.12 10.79
C TRP A 97 -1.79 -8.89 10.38
N THR A 98 -0.86 -9.53 11.07
CA THR A 98 0.57 -9.56 10.70
C THR A 98 1.18 -10.95 10.85
N ARG A 99 2.20 -11.22 10.05
CA ARG A 99 3.03 -12.42 10.11
C ARG A 99 4.36 -12.20 9.42
N SER A 100 5.42 -12.81 9.95
CA SER A 100 6.71 -12.92 9.28
C SER A 100 6.90 -14.29 8.63
N TRP A 101 7.63 -14.31 7.53
CA TRP A 101 8.05 -15.47 6.79
C TRP A 101 9.56 -15.46 6.65
N SER A 102 10.24 -16.48 7.18
CA SER A 102 11.69 -16.64 7.03
C SER A 102 12.03 -17.34 5.72
N TYR A 103 13.15 -16.98 5.12
CA TYR A 103 13.71 -17.68 3.98
C TYR A 103 15.20 -17.93 4.18
N GLU A 104 15.66 -19.09 3.71
CA GLU A 104 17.06 -19.42 3.73
C GLU A 104 17.70 -19.07 2.39
N LYS A 105 18.82 -18.32 2.43
CA LYS A 105 19.69 -18.13 1.27
C LYS A 105 20.71 -19.27 1.24
N TYR A 106 20.67 -20.11 0.21
CA TYR A 106 21.72 -21.06 -0.08
C TYR A 106 22.63 -20.48 -1.17
N ASN A 107 23.84 -20.07 -0.80
CA ASN A 107 24.97 -19.70 -1.69
C ASN A 107 24.58 -18.86 -2.93
N ASP A 108 23.98 -17.68 -2.77
CA ASP A 108 23.56 -16.78 -3.84
C ASP A 108 22.74 -17.38 -5.01
N LYS A 109 22.57 -18.70 -5.02
CA LYS A 109 21.68 -19.42 -5.93
C LYS A 109 20.57 -20.05 -5.10
N PHE A 110 19.33 -19.72 -5.43
CA PHE A 110 18.16 -20.36 -4.87
C PHE A 110 18.09 -21.81 -5.39
N SER A 111 18.84 -22.73 -4.78
CA SER A 111 18.78 -24.16 -5.14
C SER A 111 17.53 -24.86 -4.57
N SER A 112 16.97 -24.33 -3.48
CA SER A 112 15.65 -24.67 -2.98
C SER A 112 15.04 -23.44 -2.32
N PHE A 113 13.83 -23.08 -2.74
CA PHE A 113 13.09 -21.95 -2.20
C PHE A 113 11.93 -22.49 -1.37
N LYS A 114 11.94 -22.19 -0.09
CA LYS A 114 10.81 -22.45 0.81
C LYS A 114 10.75 -21.33 1.83
N LEU A 115 9.66 -20.59 1.81
CA LEU A 115 9.31 -19.68 2.89
C LEU A 115 8.61 -20.48 3.99
N THR A 116 9.07 -20.32 5.20
CA THR A 116 8.44 -20.90 6.39
C THR A 116 7.89 -19.81 7.28
N PRO A 117 6.69 -19.97 7.86
CA PRO A 117 6.19 -19.03 8.84
C PRO A 117 7.14 -18.93 10.02
N ALA A 118 7.71 -17.77 10.28
CA ALA A 118 8.59 -17.55 11.43
C ALA A 118 7.81 -17.51 12.75
N ILE A 119 6.59 -16.95 12.69
CA ILE A 119 5.69 -16.81 13.84
C ILE A 119 4.25 -17.11 13.43
N GLN A 120 3.37 -17.36 14.40
CA GLN A 120 1.94 -17.41 14.15
C GLN A 120 1.40 -16.03 13.75
N SER A 121 0.30 -16.02 12.99
CA SER A 121 -0.39 -14.77 12.66
C SER A 121 -0.90 -14.09 13.91
N ILE A 122 -0.71 -12.77 13.99
CA ILE A 122 -1.13 -11.93 15.10
C ILE A 122 -2.19 -10.96 14.60
N CYS A 123 -3.37 -10.93 15.25
CA CYS A 123 -4.38 -9.91 15.01
C CYS A 123 -3.99 -8.62 15.74
N LEU A 124 -3.75 -7.57 14.99
CA LEU A 124 -3.30 -6.27 15.52
C LEU A 124 -4.46 -5.40 15.99
N SER A 125 -5.56 -5.36 15.22
CA SER A 125 -6.73 -4.54 15.55
C SER A 125 -7.71 -5.25 16.47
N GLU A 126 -8.44 -4.49 17.27
CA GLU A 126 -9.64 -4.98 17.95
C GLU A 126 -10.77 -5.21 16.92
N LYS A 127 -11.79 -5.97 17.31
CA LYS A 127 -13.03 -6.10 16.52
C LYS A 127 -13.75 -4.75 16.47
N ASN A 128 -14.18 -4.32 15.29
CA ASN A 128 -14.59 -2.94 15.06
C ASN A 128 -15.56 -2.77 13.90
N ASN A 129 -16.05 -1.53 13.70
CA ASN A 129 -16.97 -1.11 12.65
C ASN A 129 -16.29 -0.17 11.62
N TYR A 130 -14.95 -0.12 11.56
CA TYR A 130 -14.21 0.65 10.57
C TYR A 130 -13.63 -0.24 9.48
N SER A 131 -13.26 0.34 8.35
CA SER A 131 -12.55 -0.33 7.27
C SER A 131 -11.12 0.19 7.19
N LEU A 132 -10.15 -0.71 6.95
CA LEU A 132 -8.73 -0.38 6.82
C LEU A 132 -8.27 -0.63 5.38
N ALA A 133 -7.26 0.12 4.91
CA ALA A 133 -6.63 -0.08 3.60
C ALA A 133 -5.24 0.57 3.51
N GLY A 134 -4.50 0.24 2.45
CA GLY A 134 -3.40 1.03 1.91
C GLY A 134 -2.25 1.31 2.86
N GLY A 135 -1.82 0.33 3.63
CA GLY A 135 -0.80 0.54 4.64
C GLY A 135 0.65 0.58 4.15
N VAL A 136 1.49 1.17 4.98
CA VAL A 136 2.95 1.14 4.91
C VAL A 136 3.52 0.68 6.26
N ILE A 137 4.72 0.11 6.27
CA ILE A 137 5.38 -0.38 7.49
C ILE A 137 6.60 0.48 7.77
N ASP A 138 6.69 1.00 8.99
CA ASP A 138 7.89 1.59 9.57
C ASP A 138 8.59 0.52 10.42
N LEU A 139 9.73 0.01 9.93
CA LEU A 139 10.51 -1.00 10.65
C LEU A 139 11.27 -0.42 11.83
N GLU A 140 11.66 0.85 11.81
CA GLU A 140 12.39 1.48 12.89
C GLU A 140 11.50 1.64 14.14
N LYS A 141 10.25 2.04 13.93
CA LYS A 141 9.25 2.17 15.01
C LYS A 141 8.43 0.91 15.22
N TYR A 142 8.59 -0.06 14.35
CA TYR A 142 7.84 -1.32 14.32
C TYR A 142 6.33 -1.14 14.37
N ILE A 143 5.84 -0.31 13.43
CA ILE A 143 4.42 0.04 13.29
C ILE A 143 3.95 -0.13 11.85
N TRP A 144 2.66 -0.40 11.70
CA TRP A 144 1.93 -0.22 10.47
C TRP A 144 1.20 1.13 10.49
N ILE A 145 1.26 1.90 9.42
CA ILE A 145 0.50 3.13 9.20
C ILE A 145 -0.38 2.91 7.99
N GLY A 146 -1.68 3.17 8.09
CA GLY A 146 -2.62 2.95 7.01
C GLY A 146 -3.82 3.86 7.04
N LEU A 147 -4.70 3.65 6.08
CA LEU A 147 -5.96 4.36 5.95
C LEU A 147 -7.05 3.65 6.76
N MET A 148 -7.92 4.43 7.37
CA MET A 148 -9.11 3.97 8.07
C MET A 148 -10.31 4.80 7.64
N GLU A 149 -11.43 4.16 7.37
CA GLU A 149 -12.73 4.78 7.14
C GLU A 149 -13.69 4.35 8.25
N ASP A 150 -14.35 5.33 8.87
CA ASP A 150 -15.43 5.11 9.84
C ASP A 150 -16.62 6.04 9.53
N ASP A 151 -17.57 6.14 10.45
CA ASP A 151 -18.77 7.00 10.33
C ASP A 151 -18.45 8.51 10.32
N LYS A 152 -17.26 8.91 10.72
CA LYS A 152 -16.80 10.31 10.77
C LYS A 152 -16.02 10.72 9.52
N GLY A 153 -15.49 9.76 8.76
CA GLY A 153 -14.72 9.99 7.55
C GLY A 153 -13.44 9.18 7.47
N ASP A 154 -12.48 9.70 6.71
CA ASP A 154 -11.21 9.04 6.49
C ASP A 154 -10.13 9.52 7.47
N HIS A 155 -9.32 8.58 7.90
CA HIS A 155 -8.23 8.82 8.85
C HIS A 155 -6.95 8.13 8.39
N ILE A 156 -5.81 8.70 8.77
CA ILE A 156 -4.53 7.97 8.79
C ILE A 156 -4.31 7.50 10.21
N VAL A 157 -4.09 6.21 10.37
CA VAL A 157 -3.96 5.56 11.67
C VAL A 157 -2.70 4.72 11.77
N SER A 158 -2.27 4.39 12.98
CA SER A 158 -1.18 3.43 13.20
C SER A 158 -1.53 2.35 14.20
N PHE A 159 -0.89 1.19 14.01
CA PHE A 159 -0.92 0.04 14.92
C PHE A 159 0.52 -0.44 15.17
N SER A 160 0.83 -0.80 16.41
CA SER A 160 2.09 -1.46 16.74
C SER A 160 2.08 -2.89 16.22
N LEU A 161 3.17 -3.33 15.59
CA LEU A 161 3.27 -4.67 15.00
C LEU A 161 3.54 -5.78 16.03
N ASN A 162 3.83 -5.42 17.28
CA ASN A 162 4.11 -6.35 18.37
C ASN A 162 3.02 -6.40 19.47
N LYS A 163 1.88 -5.74 19.24
CA LYS A 163 0.74 -5.72 20.14
C LYS A 163 -0.50 -6.28 19.46
N THR A 164 -1.36 -6.91 20.24
CA THR A 164 -2.62 -7.48 19.77
C THR A 164 -3.81 -6.63 20.21
N ASN A 165 -4.94 -6.78 19.52
CA ASN A 165 -6.24 -6.25 19.93
C ASN A 165 -6.21 -4.74 20.28
N GLN A 166 -5.61 -3.95 19.39
CA GLN A 166 -5.38 -2.52 19.61
C GLN A 166 -6.51 -1.68 19.05
N LYS A 167 -6.76 -0.54 19.69
CA LYS A 167 -7.46 0.59 19.06
C LYS A 167 -6.53 1.30 18.08
N PRO A 168 -7.05 1.82 16.96
CA PRO A 168 -6.26 2.62 16.03
C PRO A 168 -5.80 3.90 16.73
N ARG A 169 -4.52 4.24 16.58
CA ARG A 169 -4.02 5.55 16.91
C ARG A 169 -4.19 6.47 15.73
N VAL A 170 -5.04 7.49 15.84
CA VAL A 170 -5.26 8.48 14.77
C VAL A 170 -4.08 9.44 14.70
N ILE A 171 -3.48 9.55 13.50
CA ILE A 171 -2.41 10.50 13.14
C ILE A 171 -3.01 11.73 12.46
N TYR A 172 -3.97 11.51 11.54
CA TYR A 172 -4.63 12.55 10.76
C TYR A 172 -6.09 12.19 10.50
N SER A 173 -6.95 13.19 10.41
CA SER A 173 -8.36 13.04 10.02
C SER A 173 -8.71 14.00 8.90
N SER A 174 -9.42 13.52 7.89
CA SER A 174 -9.88 14.31 6.75
C SER A 174 -11.39 14.42 6.71
N THR A 175 -11.89 15.51 6.15
CA THR A 175 -13.30 15.67 5.76
C THR A 175 -13.57 15.15 4.33
N GLY A 176 -12.50 14.93 3.55
CA GLY A 176 -12.51 14.33 2.22
C GLY A 176 -12.13 12.86 2.26
N PHE A 177 -11.65 12.36 1.14
CA PHE A 177 -11.11 11.02 0.97
C PHE A 177 -9.59 11.00 0.98
N LEU A 178 -9.01 9.92 1.49
CA LEU A 178 -7.57 9.70 1.56
C LEU A 178 -7.15 8.51 0.71
N GLY A 179 -5.96 8.57 0.11
CA GLY A 179 -5.39 7.47 -0.65
C GLY A 179 -3.88 7.51 -0.78
N TYR A 180 -3.29 6.38 -1.17
CA TYR A 180 -1.90 6.28 -1.64
C TYR A 180 -0.84 6.77 -0.64
N LEU A 181 -0.75 6.13 0.52
CA LEU A 181 0.29 6.43 1.51
C LEU A 181 1.69 6.06 1.01
N ALA A 182 2.65 6.92 1.25
CA ALA A 182 4.08 6.66 1.03
C ALA A 182 4.89 7.16 2.22
N LEU A 183 5.72 6.28 2.79
CA LEU A 183 6.53 6.56 3.98
C LEU A 183 8.02 6.60 3.64
N ASN A 184 8.71 7.62 4.11
CA ASN A 184 10.16 7.66 4.26
C ASN A 184 10.51 7.60 5.75
N SER A 185 10.79 6.40 6.25
CA SER A 185 11.09 6.18 7.67
C SER A 185 12.34 6.94 8.13
N LYS A 186 13.39 6.99 7.30
CA LYS A 186 14.66 7.65 7.63
C LYS A 186 14.50 9.13 7.96
N ASP A 187 13.60 9.82 7.26
CA ASP A 187 13.35 11.25 7.45
C ASP A 187 12.08 11.52 8.26
N ASN A 188 11.37 10.49 8.69
CA ASN A 188 10.05 10.59 9.34
C ASN A 188 9.05 11.40 8.50
N LYS A 189 9.03 11.17 7.17
CA LYS A 189 8.13 11.85 6.24
C LYS A 189 7.05 10.90 5.73
N LEU A 190 5.81 11.37 5.76
CA LEU A 190 4.65 10.64 5.21
C LEU A 190 3.99 11.50 4.13
N ALA A 191 3.72 10.90 2.97
CA ALA A 191 2.99 11.53 1.88
C ALA A 191 1.71 10.77 1.59
N TRP A 192 0.66 11.48 1.14
CA TRP A 192 -0.60 10.89 0.70
C TRP A 192 -1.33 11.80 -0.27
N ILE A 193 -2.35 11.25 -0.94
CA ILE A 193 -3.28 12.01 -1.78
C ILE A 193 -4.58 12.22 -1.01
N GLU A 194 -5.12 13.44 -1.07
CA GLU A 194 -6.39 13.83 -0.47
C GLU A 194 -7.28 14.53 -1.50
N TRP A 195 -8.57 14.19 -1.54
CA TRP A 195 -9.53 14.84 -2.43
C TRP A 195 -10.88 15.05 -1.75
N GLN A 196 -11.57 16.09 -2.18
CA GLN A 196 -12.89 16.45 -1.67
C GLN A 196 -13.96 15.48 -2.17
N LYS A 197 -15.02 15.27 -1.38
CA LYS A 197 -16.15 14.36 -1.71
C LYS A 197 -16.91 14.73 -3.00
N THR A 198 -16.75 15.97 -3.46
CA THR A 198 -17.37 16.48 -4.69
C THR A 198 -16.57 16.17 -5.96
N PHE A 199 -15.36 15.64 -5.83
CA PHE A 199 -14.47 15.29 -6.93
C PHE A 199 -14.11 13.82 -6.92
N MET A 200 -13.78 13.30 -8.09
CA MET A 200 -13.09 12.02 -8.18
C MET A 200 -11.58 12.25 -8.07
N PRO A 201 -10.80 11.25 -7.64
CA PRO A 201 -9.36 11.40 -7.43
C PRO A 201 -8.59 11.74 -8.72
N TRP A 202 -9.17 11.52 -9.88
CA TRP A 202 -8.59 11.89 -11.18
C TRP A 202 -9.05 13.24 -11.72
N ASP A 203 -9.99 13.92 -11.03
CA ASP A 203 -10.47 15.26 -11.44
C ASP A 203 -9.67 16.36 -10.75
N LEU A 204 -9.52 16.26 -9.43
CA LEU A 204 -8.81 17.24 -8.62
C LEU A 204 -8.47 16.63 -7.26
N ASN A 205 -7.21 16.70 -6.89
CA ASN A 205 -6.75 16.30 -5.58
C ASN A 205 -5.52 17.10 -5.13
N GLU A 206 -5.06 16.81 -3.93
CA GLU A 206 -3.85 17.40 -3.34
C GLU A 206 -2.88 16.30 -2.93
N LEU A 207 -1.59 16.52 -3.18
CA LEU A 207 -0.53 15.75 -2.56
C LEU A 207 -0.15 16.43 -1.25
N LYS A 208 -0.31 15.73 -0.14
CA LYS A 208 0.15 16.19 1.18
C LYS A 208 1.42 15.48 1.58
N LEU A 209 2.35 16.24 2.12
CA LEU A 209 3.61 15.76 2.67
C LEU A 209 3.77 16.31 4.09
N VAL A 210 3.93 15.42 5.06
CA VAL A 210 4.13 15.81 6.44
C VAL A 210 5.44 15.26 6.99
N LYS A 211 5.97 15.95 8.01
CA LYS A 211 7.01 15.44 8.88
C LYS A 211 6.38 15.03 10.21
N LEU A 212 6.72 13.83 10.66
CA LEU A 212 6.28 13.29 11.96
C LEU A 212 7.39 13.45 13.00
N ASN A 213 7.02 13.64 14.26
CA ASN A 213 7.95 13.49 15.38
C ASN A 213 8.06 12.02 15.82
N GLU A 214 8.86 11.77 16.86
CA GLU A 214 9.04 10.40 17.40
C GLU A 214 7.72 9.78 17.89
N ASP A 215 6.81 10.62 18.39
CA ASP A 215 5.48 10.21 18.84
C ASP A 215 4.46 10.15 17.70
N GLN A 216 4.88 10.17 16.43
CA GLN A 216 4.02 10.14 15.23
C GLN A 216 3.02 11.32 15.15
N ASN A 217 3.27 12.43 15.82
CA ASN A 217 2.46 13.64 15.62
C ASN A 217 3.01 14.45 14.45
N ILE A 218 2.11 15.07 13.70
CA ILE A 218 2.48 15.94 12.58
C ILE A 218 3.09 17.22 13.14
N ILE A 219 4.31 17.55 12.72
CA ILE A 219 5.03 18.77 13.14
C ILE A 219 5.22 19.76 12.00
N ASN A 220 5.07 19.34 10.75
CA ASN A 220 5.10 20.19 9.56
C ASN A 220 4.25 19.58 8.46
N THR A 221 3.62 20.42 7.65
CA THR A 221 2.78 20.01 6.50
C THR A 221 3.10 20.87 5.29
N LEU A 222 3.34 20.23 4.16
CA LEU A 222 3.40 20.85 2.84
C LEU A 222 2.23 20.32 2.00
N VAL A 223 1.55 21.21 1.29
CA VAL A 223 0.44 20.87 0.39
C VAL A 223 0.84 21.26 -1.02
N PHE A 224 0.72 20.31 -1.94
CA PHE A 224 0.95 20.51 -3.36
C PHE A 224 -0.39 20.40 -4.08
N ASN A 225 -0.80 21.44 -4.76
CA ASN A 225 -2.05 21.56 -5.49
C ASN A 225 -1.87 22.55 -6.66
N ASN A 226 -2.92 22.85 -7.40
CA ASN A 226 -2.88 23.78 -8.51
C ASN A 226 -2.43 25.21 -8.13
N GLU A 227 -2.75 25.71 -6.94
CA GLU A 227 -2.26 27.01 -6.44
C GLU A 227 -0.74 26.98 -6.23
N TYR A 228 -0.22 25.90 -5.65
CA TYR A 228 1.20 25.72 -5.44
C TYR A 228 1.99 25.78 -6.74
N PHE A 229 1.46 25.17 -7.81
CA PHE A 229 2.08 25.15 -9.13
C PHE A 229 1.75 26.36 -9.99
N LYS A 230 0.92 27.28 -9.50
CA LYS A 230 0.38 28.41 -10.28
C LYS A 230 -0.24 27.97 -11.60
N TYR A 231 -0.93 26.84 -11.55
CA TYR A 231 -1.61 26.24 -12.69
C TYR A 231 -3.10 26.60 -12.67
N ASP A 232 -3.61 27.16 -13.75
CA ASP A 232 -5.02 27.62 -13.86
C ASP A 232 -5.99 26.44 -14.09
N GLY A 233 -5.49 25.26 -14.40
CA GLY A 233 -6.27 24.05 -14.61
C GLY A 233 -6.46 23.22 -13.34
N LYS A 234 -7.11 22.07 -13.51
CA LYS A 234 -7.17 21.03 -12.49
C LYS A 234 -5.89 20.21 -12.57
N ILE A 235 -5.37 19.78 -11.42
CA ILE A 235 -4.24 18.87 -11.32
C ILE A 235 -4.62 17.69 -10.43
N SER A 236 -4.21 16.52 -10.84
CA SER A 236 -4.35 15.29 -10.07
C SER A 236 -3.01 14.62 -9.88
N PHE A 237 -2.82 14.09 -8.68
CA PHE A 237 -1.65 13.31 -8.28
C PHE A 237 -2.05 11.87 -8.06
N PHE A 238 -1.11 10.94 -8.32
CA PHE A 238 -1.36 9.53 -8.17
C PHE A 238 -0.11 8.80 -7.70
N ASN A 239 -0.28 7.91 -6.72
CA ASN A 239 0.70 6.93 -6.27
C ASN A 239 2.08 7.54 -5.92
N PRO A 240 2.19 8.40 -4.88
CA PRO A 240 3.47 8.90 -4.42
C PRO A 240 4.38 7.74 -3.98
N ILE A 241 5.67 7.84 -4.30
CA ILE A 241 6.68 6.85 -3.91
C ILE A 241 7.99 7.56 -3.51
N TRP A 242 8.72 6.95 -2.59
CA TRP A 242 10.04 7.40 -2.20
C TRP A 242 11.12 6.56 -2.84
N SER A 243 12.17 7.21 -3.37
CA SER A 243 13.39 6.52 -3.77
C SER A 243 14.23 6.15 -2.54
N ASP A 244 15.20 5.25 -2.71
CA ASP A 244 16.16 4.89 -1.67
C ASP A 244 17.02 6.09 -1.21
N LYS A 245 17.08 7.16 -2.03
CA LYS A 245 17.78 8.42 -1.73
C LYS A 245 16.91 9.42 -0.96
N GLY A 246 15.63 9.09 -0.68
CA GLY A 246 14.70 9.98 0.00
C GLY A 246 14.07 11.04 -0.90
N GLU A 247 14.07 10.82 -2.21
CA GLU A 247 13.40 11.67 -3.19
C GLU A 247 11.95 11.23 -3.36
N LEU A 248 11.01 12.17 -3.38
CA LEU A 248 9.60 11.89 -3.59
C LEU A 248 9.23 12.00 -5.06
N TYR A 249 8.64 10.96 -5.61
CA TYR A 249 8.10 10.91 -6.96
C TYR A 249 6.59 10.70 -6.91
N VAL A 250 5.88 11.25 -7.88
CA VAL A 250 4.43 11.11 -8.02
C VAL A 250 4.06 11.15 -9.50
N ALA A 251 3.03 10.44 -9.90
CA ALA A 251 2.41 10.69 -11.20
C ALA A 251 1.48 11.90 -11.08
N GLU A 252 1.51 12.83 -12.07
CA GLU A 252 0.66 14.02 -12.12
C GLU A 252 0.29 14.38 -13.56
N ASP A 253 -0.77 15.15 -13.77
CA ASP A 253 -1.37 15.41 -15.09
C ASP A 253 -1.43 16.89 -15.48
N SER A 254 -0.64 17.76 -14.86
CA SER A 254 -0.65 19.23 -15.13
C SER A 254 -0.37 19.59 -16.58
N SER A 255 0.34 18.75 -17.32
CA SER A 255 0.62 18.93 -18.76
C SER A 255 -0.52 18.47 -19.68
N GLY A 256 -1.64 17.96 -19.13
CA GLY A 256 -2.72 17.29 -19.87
C GLY A 256 -2.48 15.79 -20.10
N TRP A 257 -1.35 15.25 -19.64
CA TRP A 257 -0.95 13.84 -19.69
C TRP A 257 -0.31 13.43 -18.38
N TRP A 258 -0.48 12.17 -17.99
CA TRP A 258 0.19 11.61 -16.82
C TRP A 258 1.69 11.52 -17.02
N ASN A 259 2.45 12.20 -16.16
CA ASN A 259 3.91 12.18 -16.12
C ASN A 259 4.41 11.76 -14.75
N ILE A 260 5.63 11.23 -14.68
CA ILE A 260 6.31 11.01 -13.41
C ILE A 260 7.10 12.27 -13.07
N THR A 261 6.82 12.84 -11.92
CA THR A 261 7.40 14.10 -11.46
C THR A 261 8.11 13.91 -10.13
N GLN A 262 9.33 14.43 -10.02
CA GLN A 262 10.03 14.53 -8.75
C GLN A 262 9.58 15.77 -8.00
N ILE A 263 9.09 15.59 -6.78
CA ILE A 263 8.71 16.67 -5.88
C ILE A 263 9.90 17.08 -5.03
N LYS A 264 10.36 18.32 -5.17
CA LYS A 264 11.38 18.86 -4.29
C LYS A 264 10.77 19.26 -2.95
N THR A 265 11.27 18.66 -1.90
CA THR A 265 10.74 18.81 -0.53
C THR A 265 11.52 19.83 0.31
N ASP A 266 12.44 20.59 -0.28
CA ASP A 266 13.17 21.64 0.41
C ASP A 266 12.29 22.86 0.66
N THR A 267 12.25 23.27 1.91
CA THR A 267 11.40 24.40 2.39
C THR A 267 11.77 25.75 1.78
N ASN A 268 12.97 25.89 1.19
CA ASN A 268 13.48 27.15 0.65
C ASN A 268 13.35 27.28 -0.88
N ASN A 269 13.13 26.20 -1.62
CA ASN A 269 12.97 26.23 -3.08
C ASN A 269 11.83 25.29 -3.50
N LYS A 270 10.62 25.87 -3.59
CA LYS A 270 9.43 25.18 -4.12
C LYS A 270 9.60 25.02 -5.63
N SER A 271 10.21 23.95 -6.09
CA SER A 271 10.32 23.65 -7.52
C SER A 271 9.98 22.20 -7.80
N ILE A 272 9.28 21.97 -8.91
CA ILE A 272 9.08 20.66 -9.50
C ILE A 272 10.12 20.49 -10.59
N THR A 273 10.65 19.30 -10.68
CA THR A 273 11.41 18.86 -11.85
C THR A 273 10.65 17.72 -12.50
N ILE A 274 10.01 17.99 -13.63
CA ILE A 274 9.43 16.94 -14.49
C ILE A 274 10.60 16.12 -15.02
N ILE A 275 10.55 14.82 -14.78
CA ILE A 275 11.50 13.90 -15.41
C ILE A 275 10.97 13.63 -16.80
N GLN A 276 11.47 14.40 -17.77
CA GLN A 276 11.25 14.09 -19.18
C GLN A 276 12.16 12.93 -19.55
N ASN A 277 11.59 11.81 -19.99
CA ASN A 277 12.30 10.75 -20.70
C ASN A 277 12.45 11.10 -22.18
#